data_425b940cca69afee56e48869465fa48e
#
_entry.id   425b940cca69afee56e48869465fa48e
#
_cell.length_a   1.000
_cell.length_b   1.000
_cell.length_c   1.000
_cell.angle_alpha   90.00
_cell.angle_beta   90.00
_cell.angle_gamma   90.00
#
_symmetry.space_group_name_H-M   'P 1'
#
loop_
_entity.id
_entity.type
_entity.pdbx_description
1 polymer ?
#
loop_
_entity_poly.entity_id
_entity_poly.type
_entity_poly.pdbx_seq_one_letter_code
_entity_poly.pdbx_strand_id
1 'polypeptide(L)'
;NLETTLPFGISPESSSEESANIMFHNIIITYGYVLALASRQKSELSLLDWGGGIGHYYLISQKLIPDLIIDYHCKDVPTLAEYGQELFPKAHFYSDESCLSRKFDLVFASGSLQYSQNWQHTLKALAEATSGYLFITRLPIVHQVASYVMVQRPYEYGYNTEYLGWCLNKDEFLSIAASFNLRLIREFISQVSPYVNNAPAQPQYWGFLFAPIKI
;
A
#
# COMPACT_ATOMS: atom_id res chain seq x y z
N ASN A 1 9.23 12.29 16.27
CA ASN A 1 9.40 11.20 17.23
C ASN A 1 8.46 10.07 16.84
N LEU A 2 8.97 9.09 16.06
CA LEU A 2 8.18 7.97 15.52
C LEU A 2 7.53 7.09 16.62
N GLU A 3 8.05 7.12 17.84
CA GLU A 3 7.48 6.38 18.96
C GLU A 3 6.17 6.99 19.50
N THR A 4 5.96 8.29 19.28
CA THR A 4 4.77 9.01 19.75
C THR A 4 3.66 9.14 18.70
N THR A 5 3.90 8.70 17.45
CA THR A 5 2.96 8.85 16.33
C THR A 5 2.14 7.60 16.02
N LEU A 6 2.15 6.58 16.86
CA LEU A 6 1.19 5.47 16.78
C LEU A 6 0.11 5.68 17.85
N PRO A 7 -0.95 6.45 17.58
CA PRO A 7 -2.04 6.60 18.52
C PRO A 7 -2.85 5.31 18.54
N PHE A 8 -2.58 4.47 19.54
CA PHE A 8 -3.59 3.51 19.99
C PHE A 8 -4.58 4.26 20.88
N GLY A 9 -5.43 5.06 20.27
CA GLY A 9 -6.45 5.79 21.01
C GLY A 9 -6.96 6.99 20.21
N ILE A 10 -8.27 7.15 20.14
CA ILE A 10 -8.94 8.31 19.55
C ILE A 10 -8.90 9.41 20.60
N SER A 11 -8.21 10.53 20.31
CA SER A 11 -8.33 11.75 21.11
C SER A 11 -9.54 12.56 20.64
N PRO A 12 -10.40 13.06 21.54
CA PRO A 12 -11.68 13.67 21.16
C PRO A 12 -11.61 15.15 20.73
N GLU A 13 -10.45 15.68 20.38
CA GLU A 13 -10.31 17.11 20.06
C GLU A 13 -10.08 17.38 18.57
N SER A 14 -11.10 17.91 17.93
CA SER A 14 -11.28 18.51 16.58
C SER A 14 -11.74 17.57 15.46
N SER A 15 -12.74 18.01 14.68
CA SER A 15 -13.40 17.18 13.65
C SER A 15 -12.52 16.82 12.43
N SER A 16 -11.48 17.60 12.12
CA SER A 16 -10.54 17.31 11.02
C SER A 16 -9.40 16.37 11.46
N GLU A 17 -8.89 16.52 12.67
CA GLU A 17 -7.91 15.62 13.28
C GLU A 17 -8.54 14.27 13.60
N GLU A 18 -9.79 14.25 14.04
CA GLU A 18 -10.54 13.03 14.33
C GLU A 18 -10.72 12.18 13.07
N SER A 19 -11.08 12.79 11.94
CA SER A 19 -11.21 12.09 10.65
C SER A 19 -9.87 11.53 10.15
N ALA A 20 -8.77 12.27 10.30
CA ALA A 20 -7.43 11.82 9.95
C ALA A 20 -6.97 10.67 10.86
N ASN A 21 -7.25 10.75 12.15
CA ASN A 21 -6.94 9.71 13.13
C ASN A 21 -7.72 8.41 12.86
N ILE A 22 -9.01 8.50 12.53
CA ILE A 22 -9.84 7.35 12.16
C ILE A 22 -9.32 6.70 10.88
N MET A 23 -8.96 7.48 9.86
CA MET A 23 -8.39 6.94 8.62
C MET A 23 -7.09 6.20 8.89
N PHE A 24 -6.18 6.79 9.64
CA PHE A 24 -4.90 6.16 9.98
C PHE A 24 -5.10 4.89 10.81
N HIS A 25 -5.98 4.93 11.80
CA HIS A 25 -6.35 3.75 12.60
C HIS A 25 -6.87 2.60 11.70
N ASN A 26 -7.79 2.90 10.79
CA ASN A 26 -8.34 1.89 9.88
C ASN A 26 -7.28 1.30 8.94
N ILE A 27 -6.31 2.10 8.48
CA ILE A 27 -5.18 1.63 7.68
C ILE A 27 -4.34 0.64 8.50
N ILE A 28 -4.00 0.99 9.75
CA ILE A 28 -3.19 0.12 10.62
C ILE A 28 -3.93 -1.17 10.96
N ILE A 29 -5.22 -1.11 11.32
CA ILE A 29 -6.02 -2.31 11.62
C ILE A 29 -6.14 -3.22 10.40
N THR A 30 -6.39 -2.65 9.22
CA THR A 30 -6.48 -3.42 7.97
C THR A 30 -5.14 -4.07 7.63
N TYR A 31 -4.05 -3.32 7.74
CA TYR A 31 -2.69 -3.86 7.56
C TYR A 31 -2.38 -4.96 8.57
N GLY A 32 -2.69 -4.74 9.85
CA GLY A 32 -2.49 -5.72 10.92
C GLY A 32 -3.26 -7.02 10.68
N TYR A 33 -4.50 -6.92 10.19
CA TYR A 33 -5.28 -8.10 9.79
C TYR A 33 -4.56 -8.89 8.67
N VAL A 34 -4.07 -8.20 7.64
CA VAL A 34 -3.38 -8.84 6.51
C VAL A 34 -2.04 -9.43 6.96
N LEU A 35 -1.28 -8.70 7.80
CA LEU A 35 -0.02 -9.17 8.36
C LEU A 35 -0.23 -10.45 9.19
N ALA A 36 -1.23 -10.47 10.08
CA ALA A 36 -1.58 -11.64 10.89
C ALA A 36 -2.01 -12.84 10.03
N LEU A 37 -2.74 -12.58 8.93
CA LEU A 37 -3.13 -13.63 7.99
C LEU A 37 -1.91 -14.21 7.26
N ALA A 38 -1.00 -13.34 6.79
CA ALA A 38 0.20 -13.75 6.04
C ALA A 38 1.23 -14.47 6.93
N SER A 39 1.30 -14.11 8.22
CA SER A 39 2.23 -14.71 9.19
C SER A 39 1.69 -15.96 9.89
N ARG A 40 0.45 -16.37 9.58
CA ARG A 40 -0.16 -17.53 10.22
C ARG A 40 0.71 -18.77 10.10
N GLN A 41 1.06 -19.40 11.25
CA GLN A 41 1.93 -20.58 11.36
C GLN A 41 3.37 -20.32 10.88
N LYS A 42 3.85 -19.09 10.92
CA LYS A 42 5.22 -18.72 10.57
C LYS A 42 5.90 -18.03 11.75
N SER A 43 7.19 -18.29 11.94
CA SER A 43 8.06 -17.53 12.83
C SER A 43 8.80 -16.39 12.13
N GLU A 44 8.83 -16.46 10.79
CA GLU A 44 9.47 -15.48 9.93
C GLU A 44 8.58 -15.19 8.71
N LEU A 45 8.52 -13.92 8.29
CA LEU A 45 7.75 -13.46 7.16
C LEU A 45 8.61 -12.57 6.25
N SER A 46 8.73 -12.96 4.98
CA SER A 46 9.31 -12.08 3.97
C SER A 46 8.25 -11.10 3.43
N LEU A 47 8.53 -9.80 3.53
CA LEU A 47 7.61 -8.72 3.17
C LEU A 47 8.26 -7.76 2.20
N LEU A 48 7.61 -7.52 1.05
CA LEU A 48 7.94 -6.42 0.15
C LEU A 48 6.93 -5.28 0.34
N ASP A 49 7.42 -4.11 0.71
CA ASP A 49 6.67 -2.85 0.78
C ASP A 49 6.99 -1.98 -0.45
N TRP A 50 6.10 -2.02 -1.44
CA TRP A 50 6.25 -1.33 -2.71
C TRP A 50 5.73 0.11 -2.62
N GLY A 51 6.63 1.09 -2.75
CA GLY A 51 6.33 2.49 -2.48
C GLY A 51 6.20 2.77 -0.99
N GLY A 52 7.02 2.09 -0.17
CA GLY A 52 6.95 2.12 1.30
C GLY A 52 7.61 3.32 1.96
N GLY A 53 8.08 4.29 1.15
CA GLY A 53 8.75 5.49 1.65
C GLY A 53 10.04 5.14 2.38
N ILE A 54 10.17 5.66 3.59
CA ILE A 54 11.33 5.40 4.48
C ILE A 54 11.16 4.13 5.32
N GLY A 55 10.12 3.29 5.07
CA GLY A 55 9.98 1.98 5.73
C GLY A 55 9.25 2.00 7.08
N HIS A 56 8.33 2.94 7.31
CA HIS A 56 7.62 2.98 8.60
C HIS A 56 6.75 1.74 8.86
N TYR A 57 6.32 1.00 7.83
CA TYR A 57 5.63 -0.27 8.01
C TYR A 57 6.51 -1.38 8.60
N TYR A 58 7.84 -1.26 8.54
CA TYR A 58 8.74 -2.12 9.28
C TYR A 58 8.51 -2.03 10.79
N LEU A 59 8.50 -0.78 11.33
CA LEU A 59 8.22 -0.55 12.76
C LEU A 59 6.80 -0.96 13.15
N ILE A 60 5.83 -0.65 12.30
CA ILE A 60 4.43 -1.04 12.52
C ILE A 60 4.32 -2.56 12.64
N SER A 61 4.95 -3.31 11.73
CA SER A 61 4.95 -4.78 11.76
C SER A 61 5.53 -5.34 13.04
N GLN A 62 6.68 -4.82 13.47
CA GLN A 62 7.32 -5.23 14.73
C GLN A 62 6.49 -4.93 15.96
N LYS A 63 5.71 -3.83 15.94
CA LYS A 63 4.83 -3.47 17.07
C LYS A 63 3.55 -4.30 17.09
N LEU A 64 3.00 -4.63 15.92
CA LEU A 64 1.77 -5.42 15.80
C LEU A 64 1.99 -6.90 16.14
N ILE A 65 3.11 -7.49 15.74
CA ILE A 65 3.44 -8.90 16.01
C ILE A 65 4.91 -8.98 16.48
N PRO A 66 5.19 -8.72 17.77
CA PRO A 66 6.56 -8.61 18.29
C PRO A 66 7.41 -9.88 18.15
N ASP A 67 6.78 -11.05 18.17
CA ASP A 67 7.47 -12.34 18.10
C ASP A 67 7.74 -12.81 16.66
N LEU A 68 7.26 -12.06 15.66
CA LEU A 68 7.46 -12.39 14.25
C LEU A 68 8.75 -11.74 13.74
N ILE A 69 9.63 -12.55 13.17
CA ILE A 69 10.80 -12.04 12.44
C ILE A 69 10.32 -11.53 11.09
N ILE A 70 10.56 -10.26 10.80
CA ILE A 70 10.21 -9.64 9.51
C ILE A 70 11.47 -9.47 8.66
N ASP A 71 11.58 -10.24 7.60
CA ASP A 71 12.53 -10.01 6.49
C ASP A 71 11.93 -8.92 5.58
N TYR A 72 12.23 -7.67 5.93
CA TYR A 72 11.58 -6.49 5.35
C TYR A 72 12.37 -5.93 4.19
N HIS A 73 11.69 -5.80 3.06
CA HIS A 73 12.20 -5.20 1.83
C HIS A 73 11.30 -4.03 1.45
N CYS A 74 11.89 -2.89 1.18
CA CYS A 74 11.18 -1.67 0.79
C CYS A 74 11.72 -1.14 -0.54
N LYS A 75 10.84 -0.85 -1.49
CA LYS A 75 11.21 -0.18 -2.75
C LYS A 75 10.59 1.20 -2.78
N ASP A 76 11.41 2.22 -3.01
CA ASP A 76 10.92 3.59 -3.25
C ASP A 76 11.89 4.36 -4.16
N VAL A 77 11.68 5.67 -4.34
CA VAL A 77 12.60 6.55 -5.06
C VAL A 77 13.96 6.61 -4.34
N PRO A 78 15.07 6.89 -5.06
CA PRO A 78 16.42 6.78 -4.50
C PRO A 78 16.60 7.48 -3.16
N THR A 79 16.19 8.73 -3.04
CA THR A 79 16.36 9.52 -1.80
C THR A 79 15.66 8.90 -0.60
N LEU A 80 14.46 8.34 -0.78
CA LEU A 80 13.72 7.69 0.32
C LEU A 80 14.31 6.33 0.67
N ALA A 81 14.77 5.58 -0.34
CA ALA A 81 15.42 4.29 -0.12
C ALA A 81 16.76 4.45 0.63
N GLU A 82 17.58 5.41 0.27
CA GLU A 82 18.84 5.72 0.95
C GLU A 82 18.59 6.10 2.41
N TYR A 83 17.65 7.03 2.65
CA TYR A 83 17.34 7.46 4.01
C TYR A 83 16.70 6.34 4.85
N GLY A 84 15.84 5.51 4.24
CA GLY A 84 15.27 4.33 4.89
C GLY A 84 16.34 3.31 5.30
N GLN A 85 17.35 3.08 4.45
CA GLN A 85 18.47 2.18 4.75
C GLN A 85 19.32 2.70 5.93
N GLU A 86 19.50 4.02 6.05
CA GLU A 86 20.18 4.63 7.19
C GLU A 86 19.38 4.45 8.50
N LEU A 87 18.05 4.64 8.44
CA LEU A 87 17.17 4.51 9.60
C LEU A 87 17.04 3.05 10.07
N PHE A 88 17.00 2.11 9.13
CA PHE A 88 16.75 0.69 9.40
C PHE A 88 17.83 -0.20 8.76
N PRO A 89 19.05 -0.25 9.32
CA PRO A 89 20.17 -1.01 8.74
C PRO A 89 19.91 -2.53 8.62
N LYS A 90 18.93 -3.07 9.33
CA LYS A 90 18.53 -4.48 9.28
C LYS A 90 17.49 -4.79 8.19
N ALA A 91 16.89 -3.78 7.60
CA ALA A 91 15.96 -3.91 6.48
C ALA A 91 16.67 -3.70 5.15
N HIS A 92 16.02 -4.06 4.07
CA HIS A 92 16.57 -3.97 2.72
C HIS A 92 15.84 -2.91 1.93
N PHE A 93 16.55 -1.90 1.43
CA PHE A 93 15.96 -0.83 0.64
C PHE A 93 16.47 -0.85 -0.79
N TYR A 94 15.57 -0.58 -1.74
CA TYR A 94 15.82 -0.62 -3.18
C TYR A 94 15.33 0.66 -3.84
N SER A 95 16.17 1.22 -4.71
CA SER A 95 15.79 2.35 -5.58
C SER A 95 15.30 1.90 -6.97
N ASP A 96 15.47 0.62 -7.27
CA ASP A 96 15.08 -0.01 -8.54
C ASP A 96 14.18 -1.23 -8.32
N GLU A 97 13.87 -1.96 -9.38
CA GLU A 97 12.97 -3.11 -9.37
C GLU A 97 13.68 -4.45 -9.09
N SER A 98 14.95 -4.44 -8.70
CA SER A 98 15.74 -5.66 -8.46
C SER A 98 15.13 -6.56 -7.37
N CYS A 99 14.42 -5.97 -6.39
CA CYS A 99 13.68 -6.71 -5.38
C CYS A 99 12.64 -7.69 -5.97
N LEU A 100 12.12 -7.42 -7.17
CA LEU A 100 11.11 -8.27 -7.82
C LEU A 100 11.67 -9.59 -8.36
N SER A 101 12.99 -9.78 -8.34
CA SER A 101 13.65 -11.04 -8.74
C SER A 101 13.40 -12.19 -7.75
N ARG A 102 12.86 -11.91 -6.56
CA ARG A 102 12.56 -12.92 -5.53
C ARG A 102 11.06 -12.99 -5.20
N LYS A 103 10.69 -14.00 -4.42
CA LYS A 103 9.31 -14.19 -3.93
C LYS A 103 9.19 -13.73 -2.49
N PHE A 104 8.00 -13.20 -2.16
CA PHE A 104 7.67 -12.73 -0.81
C PHE A 104 6.38 -13.38 -0.32
N ASP A 105 6.31 -13.62 0.98
CA ASP A 105 5.10 -14.11 1.65
C ASP A 105 3.98 -13.08 1.62
N LEU A 106 4.35 -11.81 1.75
CA LEU A 106 3.46 -10.66 1.63
C LEU A 106 4.09 -9.61 0.73
N VAL A 107 3.41 -9.27 -0.36
CA VAL A 107 3.69 -8.08 -1.16
C VAL A 107 2.64 -7.04 -0.80
N PHE A 108 3.09 -5.86 -0.41
CA PHE A 108 2.25 -4.77 0.06
C PHE A 108 2.49 -3.51 -0.77
N ALA A 109 1.42 -2.84 -1.20
CA ALA A 109 1.48 -1.58 -1.95
C ALA A 109 0.39 -0.64 -1.43
N SER A 110 0.78 0.37 -0.66
CA SER A 110 -0.14 1.31 -0.02
C SER A 110 -0.06 2.69 -0.65
N GLY A 111 -1.04 3.05 -1.47
CA GLY A 111 -1.09 4.35 -2.11
C GLY A 111 0.07 4.59 -3.08
N SER A 112 0.55 3.55 -3.75
CA SER A 112 1.72 3.62 -4.64
C SER A 112 1.45 3.14 -6.06
N LEU A 113 0.62 2.12 -6.27
CA LEU A 113 0.35 1.54 -7.59
C LEU A 113 -0.22 2.57 -8.57
N GLN A 114 -1.07 3.48 -8.10
CA GLN A 114 -1.69 4.51 -8.94
C GLN A 114 -0.70 5.49 -9.58
N TYR A 115 0.52 5.57 -9.08
CA TYR A 115 1.56 6.45 -9.65
C TYR A 115 2.41 5.75 -10.71
N SER A 116 2.22 4.47 -10.93
CA SER A 116 2.89 3.74 -12.00
C SER A 116 2.28 4.11 -13.36
N GLN A 117 3.09 4.60 -14.29
CA GLN A 117 2.63 4.95 -15.64
C GLN A 117 1.96 3.75 -16.33
N ASN A 118 2.57 2.58 -16.22
CA ASN A 118 2.03 1.31 -16.68
C ASN A 118 1.68 0.43 -15.46
N TRP A 119 0.58 0.76 -14.80
CA TRP A 119 0.15 0.08 -13.59
C TRP A 119 -0.15 -1.42 -13.81
N GLN A 120 -0.57 -1.82 -15.03
CA GLN A 120 -0.80 -3.23 -15.37
C GLN A 120 0.51 -4.02 -15.33
N HIS A 121 1.58 -3.46 -15.90
CA HIS A 121 2.90 -4.07 -15.85
C HIS A 121 3.40 -4.20 -14.41
N THR A 122 3.27 -3.14 -13.63
CA THR A 122 3.66 -3.15 -12.21
C THR A 122 2.82 -4.17 -11.43
N LEU A 123 1.50 -4.23 -11.63
CA LEU A 123 0.64 -5.22 -10.99
C LEU A 123 1.06 -6.65 -11.33
N LYS A 124 1.41 -6.93 -12.59
CA LYS A 124 1.93 -8.22 -13.03
C LYS A 124 3.22 -8.59 -12.30
N ALA A 125 4.18 -7.69 -12.24
CA ALA A 125 5.45 -7.91 -11.57
C ALA A 125 5.28 -8.15 -10.06
N LEU A 126 4.39 -7.40 -9.39
CA LEU A 126 4.04 -7.62 -7.99
C LEU A 126 3.35 -8.97 -7.78
N ALA A 127 2.44 -9.36 -8.69
CA ALA A 127 1.81 -10.68 -8.66
C ALA A 127 2.84 -11.81 -8.82
N GLU A 128 3.77 -11.67 -9.75
CA GLU A 128 4.88 -12.61 -9.96
C GLU A 128 5.81 -12.68 -8.75
N ALA A 129 6.04 -11.60 -8.02
CA ALA A 129 6.84 -11.59 -6.80
C ALA A 129 6.09 -12.15 -5.57
N THR A 130 4.78 -12.42 -5.66
CA THR A 130 3.95 -12.88 -4.55
C THR A 130 3.96 -14.40 -4.46
N SER A 131 4.26 -14.95 -3.27
CA SER A 131 4.11 -16.37 -2.94
C SER A 131 2.91 -16.65 -2.04
N GLY A 132 2.54 -15.72 -1.18
CA GLY A 132 1.44 -15.82 -0.23
C GLY A 132 0.30 -14.86 -0.54
N TYR A 133 0.46 -13.59 -0.19
CA TYR A 133 -0.58 -12.58 -0.38
C TYR A 133 -0.02 -11.32 -1.06
N LEU A 134 -0.85 -10.72 -1.93
CA LEU A 134 -0.65 -9.37 -2.46
C LEU A 134 -1.73 -8.46 -1.87
N PHE A 135 -1.34 -7.44 -1.14
CA PHE A 135 -2.25 -6.45 -0.58
C PHE A 135 -2.00 -5.07 -1.18
N ILE A 136 -2.94 -4.59 -1.97
CA ILE A 136 -2.95 -3.25 -2.55
C ILE A 136 -4.01 -2.45 -1.82
N THR A 137 -3.65 -1.28 -1.29
CA THR A 137 -4.60 -0.43 -0.55
C THR A 137 -4.40 1.04 -0.86
N ARG A 138 -5.37 1.87 -0.47
CA ARG A 138 -5.41 3.30 -0.80
C ARG A 138 -5.34 3.54 -2.30
N LEU A 139 -5.98 2.65 -3.07
CA LEU A 139 -6.09 2.76 -4.52
C LEU A 139 -7.35 3.56 -4.87
N PRO A 140 -7.26 4.66 -5.64
CA PRO A 140 -8.43 5.41 -6.08
C PRO A 140 -9.24 4.59 -7.09
N ILE A 141 -10.48 4.28 -6.75
CA ILE A 141 -11.38 3.40 -7.52
C ILE A 141 -12.64 4.15 -7.94
N VAL A 142 -13.05 3.93 -9.18
CA VAL A 142 -14.37 4.31 -9.72
C VAL A 142 -15.11 3.09 -10.23
N HIS A 143 -16.46 3.18 -10.30
CA HIS A 143 -17.30 2.03 -10.65
C HIS A 143 -18.01 2.16 -12.00
N GLN A 144 -18.42 3.39 -12.35
CA GLN A 144 -19.36 3.62 -13.47
C GLN A 144 -18.70 4.20 -14.71
N VAL A 145 -17.45 4.64 -14.60
CA VAL A 145 -16.69 5.26 -15.69
C VAL A 145 -15.40 4.50 -15.96
N ALA A 146 -14.85 4.67 -17.14
CA ALA A 146 -13.52 4.11 -17.48
C ALA A 146 -12.44 4.70 -16.54
N SER A 147 -11.33 3.97 -16.39
CA SER A 147 -10.14 4.47 -15.71
C SER A 147 -9.67 5.79 -16.32
N TYR A 148 -9.25 6.73 -15.48
CA TYR A 148 -8.75 8.02 -15.92
C TYR A 148 -7.55 8.47 -15.08
N VAL A 149 -6.82 9.47 -15.59
CA VAL A 149 -5.68 10.05 -14.89
C VAL A 149 -6.09 11.36 -14.25
N MET A 150 -5.69 11.57 -13.01
CA MET A 150 -5.83 12.84 -12.27
C MET A 150 -4.47 13.48 -12.05
N VAL A 151 -4.45 14.81 -11.92
CA VAL A 151 -3.29 15.57 -11.46
C VAL A 151 -3.44 15.78 -9.95
N GLN A 152 -2.42 15.42 -9.21
CA GLN A 152 -2.35 15.64 -7.78
C GLN A 152 -1.39 16.79 -7.47
N ARG A 153 -1.85 17.75 -6.64
CA ARG A 153 -1.14 18.97 -6.26
C ARG A 153 -1.05 19.09 -4.74
N PRO A 154 -0.04 18.48 -4.12
CA PRO A 154 0.06 18.43 -2.67
C PRO A 154 0.64 19.71 -2.05
N TYR A 155 0.25 20.88 -2.58
CA TYR A 155 0.75 22.18 -2.14
C TYR A 155 0.44 22.47 -0.66
N GLU A 156 -0.69 22.00 -0.16
CA GLU A 156 -1.09 22.15 1.25
C GLU A 156 -0.13 21.44 2.22
N TYR A 157 0.61 20.43 1.71
CA TYR A 157 1.61 19.70 2.49
C TYR A 157 3.03 20.26 2.29
N GLY A 158 3.18 21.42 1.65
CA GLY A 158 4.46 22.07 1.40
C GLY A 158 5.26 21.51 0.20
N TYR A 159 4.67 20.61 -0.58
CA TYR A 159 5.32 20.09 -1.80
C TYR A 159 4.96 20.97 -2.99
N ASN A 160 5.94 21.66 -3.54
CA ASN A 160 5.77 22.47 -4.76
C ASN A 160 5.99 21.62 -6.02
N THR A 161 5.14 20.60 -6.19
CA THR A 161 5.21 19.66 -7.31
C THR A 161 3.82 19.21 -7.76
N GLU A 162 3.75 18.67 -8.96
CA GLU A 162 2.56 18.00 -9.51
C GLU A 162 2.95 16.59 -9.95
N TYR A 163 2.08 15.64 -9.75
CA TYR A 163 2.23 14.28 -10.26
C TYR A 163 0.91 13.70 -10.74
N LEU A 164 1.02 12.76 -11.65
CA LEU A 164 -0.12 12.08 -12.22
C LEU A 164 -0.44 10.82 -11.40
N GLY A 165 -1.72 10.55 -11.24
CA GLY A 165 -2.20 9.34 -10.60
C GLY A 165 -3.42 8.77 -11.31
N TRP A 166 -3.50 7.45 -11.37
CA TRP A 166 -4.65 6.75 -11.90
C TRP A 166 -5.80 6.71 -10.92
N CYS A 167 -7.01 6.94 -11.43
CA CYS A 167 -8.27 6.48 -10.84
C CYS A 167 -8.72 5.29 -11.67
N LEU A 168 -8.73 4.09 -11.07
CA LEU A 168 -8.97 2.86 -11.80
C LEU A 168 -10.44 2.44 -11.74
N ASN A 169 -10.98 1.99 -12.86
CA ASN A 169 -12.26 1.29 -12.86
C ASN A 169 -12.10 -0.06 -12.14
N LYS A 170 -13.02 -0.35 -11.20
CA LYS A 170 -12.93 -1.54 -10.35
C LYS A 170 -12.95 -2.84 -11.16
N ASP A 171 -13.89 -2.95 -12.10
CA ASP A 171 -14.07 -4.18 -12.88
C ASP A 171 -12.88 -4.42 -13.82
N GLU A 172 -12.35 -3.36 -14.43
CA GLU A 172 -11.11 -3.40 -15.23
C GLU A 172 -9.94 -3.88 -14.36
N PHE A 173 -9.74 -3.28 -13.20
CA PHE A 173 -8.65 -3.64 -12.27
C PHE A 173 -8.74 -5.10 -11.84
N LEU A 174 -9.92 -5.56 -11.42
CA LEU A 174 -10.11 -6.95 -10.97
C LEU A 174 -9.97 -7.95 -12.11
N SER A 175 -10.43 -7.61 -13.31
CA SER A 175 -10.27 -8.46 -14.51
C SER A 175 -8.79 -8.64 -14.87
N ILE A 176 -8.01 -7.56 -14.82
CA ILE A 176 -6.57 -7.60 -15.08
C ILE A 176 -5.84 -8.37 -13.99
N ALA A 177 -6.18 -8.15 -12.72
CA ALA A 177 -5.61 -8.93 -11.62
C ALA A 177 -5.87 -10.44 -11.78
N ALA A 178 -7.09 -10.82 -12.15
CA ALA A 178 -7.45 -12.22 -12.41
C ALA A 178 -6.64 -12.82 -13.58
N SER A 179 -6.34 -12.04 -14.62
CA SER A 179 -5.51 -12.49 -15.75
C SER A 179 -4.06 -12.79 -15.37
N PHE A 180 -3.58 -12.27 -14.23
CA PHE A 180 -2.27 -12.55 -13.64
C PHE A 180 -2.33 -13.67 -12.57
N ASN A 181 -3.35 -14.53 -12.63
CA ASN A 181 -3.57 -15.64 -11.68
C ASN A 181 -3.72 -15.17 -10.22
N LEU A 182 -4.27 -13.99 -10.00
CA LEU A 182 -4.62 -13.50 -8.68
C LEU A 182 -6.09 -13.78 -8.38
N ARG A 183 -6.36 -14.46 -7.27
CA ARG A 183 -7.71 -14.64 -6.72
C ARG A 183 -7.97 -13.59 -5.66
N LEU A 184 -9.02 -12.81 -5.80
CA LEU A 184 -9.48 -11.87 -4.80
C LEU A 184 -9.93 -12.62 -3.54
N ILE A 185 -9.37 -12.27 -2.40
CA ILE A 185 -9.71 -12.81 -1.08
C ILE A 185 -10.67 -11.89 -0.33
N ARG A 186 -10.37 -10.59 -0.35
CA ARG A 186 -11.15 -9.58 0.37
C ARG A 186 -10.96 -8.19 -0.23
N GLU A 187 -12.02 -7.40 -0.11
CA GLU A 187 -12.04 -5.96 -0.40
C GLU A 187 -12.15 -5.17 0.90
N PHE A 188 -11.57 -3.98 0.90
CA PHE A 188 -11.63 -3.03 2.00
C PHE A 188 -12.01 -1.67 1.45
N ILE A 189 -12.88 -0.95 2.13
CA ILE A 189 -13.27 0.41 1.77
C ILE A 189 -12.68 1.36 2.79
N SER A 190 -11.99 2.40 2.32
CA SER A 190 -11.56 3.50 3.17
C SER A 190 -12.71 4.50 3.33
N GLN A 191 -12.87 5.02 4.54
CA GLN A 191 -13.88 6.06 4.83
C GLN A 191 -13.56 7.42 4.22
N VAL A 192 -12.30 7.67 3.87
CA VAL A 192 -11.85 8.91 3.25
C VAL A 192 -11.66 8.71 1.76
N SER A 193 -12.21 9.62 0.97
CA SER A 193 -12.11 9.61 -0.49
C SER A 193 -11.45 10.91 -0.95
N PRO A 194 -10.56 10.86 -1.95
CA PRO A 194 -10.03 12.08 -2.52
C PRO A 194 -11.14 12.81 -3.29
N TYR A 195 -11.17 14.13 -3.18
CA TYR A 195 -12.02 14.94 -4.05
C TYR A 195 -11.23 15.38 -5.28
N VAL A 196 -11.74 15.07 -6.46
CA VAL A 196 -11.10 15.41 -7.75
C VAL A 196 -11.97 16.38 -8.52
N ASN A 197 -11.47 17.61 -8.72
CA ASN A 197 -12.17 18.62 -9.52
C ASN A 197 -12.37 18.14 -10.96
N ASN A 198 -13.57 18.37 -11.50
CA ASN A 198 -13.95 18.01 -12.88
C ASN A 198 -13.79 16.52 -13.21
N ALA A 199 -13.75 15.65 -12.21
CA ALA A 199 -13.70 14.21 -12.43
C ALA A 199 -14.99 13.71 -13.08
N PRO A 200 -14.93 12.74 -14.02
CA PRO A 200 -16.11 12.12 -14.59
C PRO A 200 -16.92 11.31 -13.56
N ALA A 201 -16.27 10.84 -12.50
CA ALA A 201 -16.87 10.29 -11.28
C ALA A 201 -15.88 10.50 -10.12
N GLN A 202 -16.41 10.71 -8.91
CA GLN A 202 -15.56 10.85 -7.72
C GLN A 202 -15.00 9.49 -7.31
N PRO A 203 -13.68 9.36 -7.12
CA PRO A 203 -13.09 8.10 -6.68
C PRO A 203 -13.27 7.88 -5.19
N GLN A 204 -13.20 6.61 -4.79
CA GLN A 204 -13.09 6.18 -3.40
C GLN A 204 -11.78 5.40 -3.21
N TYR A 205 -11.16 5.50 -2.04
CA TYR A 205 -10.01 4.65 -1.73
C TYR A 205 -10.47 3.25 -1.34
N TRP A 206 -9.93 2.27 -2.06
CA TRP A 206 -10.18 0.84 -1.82
C TRP A 206 -8.88 0.11 -1.51
N GLY A 207 -9.03 -1.05 -0.83
CA GLY A 207 -7.99 -2.04 -0.67
C GLY A 207 -8.45 -3.39 -1.21
N PHE A 208 -7.50 -4.16 -1.75
CA PHE A 208 -7.71 -5.46 -2.34
C PHE A 208 -6.66 -6.44 -1.84
N LEU A 209 -7.09 -7.50 -1.20
CA LEU A 209 -6.24 -8.62 -0.80
C LEU A 209 -6.41 -9.75 -1.81
N PHE A 210 -5.30 -10.14 -2.42
CA PHE A 210 -5.24 -11.25 -3.35
C PHE A 210 -4.37 -12.39 -2.83
N ALA A 211 -4.61 -13.59 -3.34
CA ALA A 211 -3.68 -14.72 -3.25
C ALA A 211 -3.43 -15.29 -4.64
N PRO A 212 -2.20 -15.77 -4.94
CA PRO A 212 -1.93 -16.48 -6.18
C PRO A 212 -2.80 -17.73 -6.30
N ILE A 213 -3.31 -18.01 -7.50
CA ILE A 213 -3.92 -19.29 -7.82
C ILE A 213 -2.77 -20.29 -8.00
N LYS A 214 -2.68 -21.27 -7.11
CA LYS A 214 -1.69 -22.36 -7.26
C LYS A 214 -2.17 -23.27 -8.39
N ILE A 215 -1.38 -23.33 -9.44
CA ILE A 215 -1.57 -24.25 -10.58
C ILE A 215 -0.98 -25.60 -10.22
#